data_201b34b0850803458dfec3a4332c3c38
#
_entry.id   201b34b0850803458dfec3a4332c3c38
#
_cell.length_a   1.000
_cell.length_b   1.000
_cell.length_c   1.000
_cell.angle_alpha   90.00
_cell.angle_beta   90.00
_cell.angle_gamma   90.00
#
_symmetry.space_group_name_H-M   'P 1'
#
loop_
_entity.id
_entity.type
_entity.pdbx_description
1 polymer ?
#
loop_
_entity_poly.entity_id
_entity_poly.type
_entity_poly.pdbx_seq_one_letter_code
_entity_poly.pdbx_strand_id
1 'polypeptide(L)'
;MTEMQHPGLLAQQAQETMGYYVTDMDDSDPLVPVYTIEVNDRAGVALLRRLLTIDVKNLHSGQTKPSFILNALGNVMDIAFVTHLKDADEHYRVSFHTAETLAWVHQVAKAFDAEFTTPAVTSVRVWGKQIAQMGLIPNAMKTIKVGETDVLALHTGESILLQAEGADWIEALEGERLDWIAANTLSIVAGETNAIDWMTGDMTPVQLGKTAWLDFTDAYRIFIGRALTEALAKHGTPTAMTTVACEVEGAATLFEEGVMGGVYTQDGDLIAKTYRIGLMGNTLIARIDLPKNLDTDQCVWVNGETFSQPAYRFEVR
;
A
#
# COMPACT_ATOMS: atom_id res chain seq x y z
N MET A 1 -6.56 22.39 24.57
CA MET A 1 -5.42 22.20 23.64
C MET A 1 -4.83 20.85 24.00
N THR A 2 -5.14 19.83 23.21
CA THR A 2 -4.52 18.49 23.35
C THR A 2 -3.05 18.67 22.94
N GLU A 3 -2.11 18.36 23.83
CA GLU A 3 -0.68 18.30 23.46
C GLU A 3 -0.61 17.35 22.25
N MET A 4 -0.13 17.85 21.10
CA MET A 4 0.18 16.99 19.97
C MET A 4 1.25 16.00 20.41
N GLN A 5 0.90 14.73 20.49
CA GLN A 5 1.86 13.67 20.78
C GLN A 5 2.89 13.64 19.63
N HIS A 6 4.14 13.41 20.00
CA HIS A 6 5.22 13.28 19.02
C HIS A 6 4.90 12.13 18.05
N PRO A 7 4.86 12.34 16.70
CA PRO A 7 4.37 11.34 15.74
C PRO A 7 5.08 9.99 15.83
N GLY A 8 6.39 10.00 16.10
CA GLY A 8 7.18 8.78 16.26
C GLY A 8 6.81 7.98 17.51
N LEU A 9 6.37 8.63 18.59
CA LEU A 9 5.88 7.95 19.79
C LEU A 9 4.48 7.38 19.55
N LEU A 10 3.62 8.10 18.84
CA LEU A 10 2.29 7.62 18.46
C LEU A 10 2.38 6.35 17.61
N ALA A 11 3.24 6.33 16.59
CA ALA A 11 3.47 5.14 15.77
C ALA A 11 4.03 3.96 16.59
N GLN A 12 4.98 4.21 17.50
CA GLN A 12 5.55 3.18 18.36
C GLN A 12 4.52 2.59 19.31
N GLN A 13 3.69 3.41 19.93
CA GLN A 13 2.62 2.98 20.81
C GLN A 13 1.57 2.14 20.05
N ALA A 14 1.12 2.62 18.90
CA ALA A 14 0.16 1.93 18.06
C ALA A 14 0.70 0.58 17.52
N GLN A 15 2.01 0.46 17.26
CA GLN A 15 2.62 -0.81 16.88
C GLN A 15 2.51 -1.87 17.99
N GLU A 16 2.68 -1.47 19.26
CA GLU A 16 2.58 -2.37 20.42
C GLU A 16 1.13 -2.75 20.75
N THR A 17 0.18 -1.92 20.39
CA THR A 17 -1.24 -2.10 20.66
C THR A 17 -2.05 -2.27 19.36
N MET A 18 -2.87 -1.30 19.07
CA MET A 18 -3.64 -1.17 17.82
C MET A 18 -3.80 0.31 17.48
N GLY A 19 -3.45 0.66 16.24
CA GLY A 19 -3.71 1.98 15.69
C GLY A 19 -4.56 1.88 14.42
N TYR A 20 -5.43 2.84 14.21
CA TYR A 20 -6.24 2.94 12.99
C TYR A 20 -6.14 4.31 12.34
N TYR A 21 -6.20 4.31 11.02
CA TYR A 21 -6.18 5.52 10.21
C TYR A 21 -7.41 5.59 9.33
N VAL A 22 -8.01 6.76 9.30
CA VAL A 22 -9.15 7.14 8.47
C VAL A 22 -8.72 8.30 7.61
N THR A 23 -8.97 8.24 6.32
CA THR A 23 -8.68 9.35 5.42
C THR A 23 -9.61 10.53 5.66
N ASP A 24 -9.05 11.72 5.57
CA ASP A 24 -9.81 12.98 5.49
C ASP A 24 -9.85 13.51 4.03
N MET A 25 -9.37 12.70 3.05
CA MET A 25 -9.27 13.06 1.64
C MET A 25 -10.41 12.46 0.82
N ASP A 26 -11.02 13.26 -0.05
CA ASP A 26 -12.18 12.84 -0.86
C ASP A 26 -11.78 12.15 -2.18
N ASP A 27 -10.63 12.51 -2.77
CA ASP A 27 -10.28 12.10 -4.15
C ASP A 27 -9.18 11.03 -4.24
N SER A 28 -8.29 10.97 -3.27
CA SER A 28 -7.23 9.97 -3.21
C SER A 28 -6.57 9.94 -1.84
N ASP A 29 -6.23 8.77 -1.35
CA ASP A 29 -5.40 8.60 -0.16
C ASP A 29 -4.37 7.51 -0.42
N PRO A 30 -3.09 7.74 -0.14
CA PRO A 30 -2.05 6.76 -0.40
C PRO A 30 -2.08 5.55 0.54
N LEU A 31 -2.71 5.65 1.71
CA LEU A 31 -2.73 4.63 2.75
C LEU A 31 -4.02 3.82 2.77
N VAL A 32 -5.14 4.43 2.38
CA VAL A 32 -6.48 3.82 2.46
C VAL A 32 -7.17 3.91 1.10
N PRO A 33 -7.76 2.83 0.57
CA PRO A 33 -8.54 2.90 -0.66
C PRO A 33 -9.78 3.77 -0.46
N VAL A 34 -9.97 4.71 -1.37
CA VAL A 34 -11.09 5.66 -1.37
C VAL A 34 -12.23 5.18 -2.28
N TYR A 35 -11.87 4.44 -3.34
CA TYR A 35 -12.84 3.95 -4.32
C TYR A 35 -13.09 2.46 -4.18
N THR A 36 -14.35 2.07 -4.34
CA THR A 36 -14.77 0.67 -4.34
C THR A 36 -15.70 0.41 -5.51
N ILE A 37 -15.47 -0.67 -6.23
CA ILE A 37 -16.36 -1.20 -7.25
C ILE A 37 -16.80 -2.62 -6.90
N GLU A 38 -17.98 -3.01 -7.37
CA GLU A 38 -18.47 -4.39 -7.29
C GLU A 38 -18.92 -4.87 -8.66
N VAL A 39 -18.57 -6.13 -8.96
CA VAL A 39 -19.02 -6.87 -10.13
C VAL A 39 -19.64 -8.19 -9.69
N ASN A 40 -20.71 -8.62 -10.38
CA ASN A 40 -21.45 -9.82 -10.02
C ASN A 40 -21.88 -10.65 -11.25
N ASP A 41 -21.22 -10.46 -12.39
CA ASP A 41 -21.52 -11.18 -13.62
C ASP A 41 -20.24 -11.57 -14.41
N ARG A 42 -20.42 -12.31 -15.46
CA ARG A 42 -19.35 -12.78 -16.34
C ARG A 42 -18.57 -11.66 -17.03
N ALA A 43 -19.23 -10.58 -17.42
CA ALA A 43 -18.60 -9.45 -18.10
C ALA A 43 -17.71 -8.69 -17.10
N GLY A 44 -18.20 -8.49 -15.88
CA GLY A 44 -17.44 -7.93 -14.78
C GLY A 44 -16.23 -8.79 -14.40
N VAL A 45 -16.38 -10.12 -14.32
CA VAL A 45 -15.23 -11.02 -14.09
C VAL A 45 -14.21 -10.91 -15.21
N ALA A 46 -14.64 -10.82 -16.48
CA ALA A 46 -13.73 -10.64 -17.62
C ALA A 46 -12.99 -9.28 -17.53
N LEU A 47 -13.68 -8.22 -17.12
CA LEU A 47 -13.11 -6.91 -16.85
C LEU A 47 -12.01 -7.00 -15.77
N LEU A 48 -12.32 -7.60 -14.62
CA LEU A 48 -11.34 -7.76 -13.54
C LEU A 48 -10.12 -8.57 -13.97
N ARG A 49 -10.31 -9.65 -14.72
CA ARG A 49 -9.20 -10.45 -15.26
C ARG A 49 -8.32 -9.68 -16.24
N ARG A 50 -8.84 -8.63 -16.86
CA ARG A 50 -8.08 -7.72 -17.74
C ARG A 50 -7.34 -6.64 -16.99
N LEU A 51 -7.92 -6.12 -15.92
CA LEU A 51 -7.38 -5.01 -15.13
C LEU A 51 -6.33 -5.45 -14.12
N LEU A 52 -6.57 -6.57 -13.44
CA LEU A 52 -5.83 -6.99 -12.25
C LEU A 52 -4.68 -7.94 -12.60
N THR A 53 -3.61 -7.89 -11.83
CA THR A 53 -2.46 -8.80 -12.00
C THR A 53 -2.69 -10.18 -11.41
N ILE A 54 -3.56 -10.34 -10.41
CA ILE A 54 -4.04 -11.64 -9.93
C ILE A 54 -5.18 -12.16 -10.82
N ASP A 55 -5.37 -13.48 -10.91
CA ASP A 55 -6.59 -14.03 -11.50
C ASP A 55 -7.68 -14.21 -10.45
N VAL A 56 -8.76 -13.44 -10.59
CA VAL A 56 -9.88 -13.45 -9.64
C VAL A 56 -10.56 -14.81 -9.54
N LYS A 57 -10.48 -15.65 -10.62
CA LYS A 57 -10.99 -17.02 -10.60
C LYS A 57 -10.24 -17.96 -9.66
N ASN A 58 -9.03 -17.58 -9.24
CA ASN A 58 -8.23 -18.32 -8.28
C ASN A 58 -8.49 -17.87 -6.83
N LEU A 59 -9.42 -16.92 -6.61
CA LEU A 59 -9.87 -16.52 -5.29
C LEU A 59 -11.04 -17.40 -4.85
N HIS A 60 -10.91 -18.04 -3.68
CA HIS A 60 -12.03 -18.73 -3.06
C HIS A 60 -12.98 -17.73 -2.38
N SER A 61 -14.25 -18.10 -2.25
CA SER A 61 -15.22 -17.30 -1.52
C SER A 61 -14.73 -16.99 -0.11
N GLY A 62 -14.75 -15.71 0.26
CA GLY A 62 -14.22 -15.22 1.54
C GLY A 62 -12.72 -14.95 1.56
N GLN A 63 -12.03 -15.00 0.42
CA GLN A 63 -10.66 -14.56 0.31
C GLN A 63 -10.56 -13.10 -0.16
N THR A 64 -9.50 -12.45 0.31
CA THR A 64 -9.04 -11.17 -0.20
C THR A 64 -7.58 -11.26 -0.60
N LYS A 65 -7.18 -10.59 -1.69
CA LYS A 65 -5.77 -10.50 -2.10
C LYS A 65 -5.46 -9.11 -2.63
N PRO A 66 -4.27 -8.59 -2.35
CA PRO A 66 -3.78 -7.43 -3.07
C PRO A 66 -3.44 -7.79 -4.52
N SER A 67 -3.60 -6.82 -5.39
CA SER A 67 -3.31 -6.88 -6.81
C SER A 67 -2.82 -5.53 -7.30
N PHE A 68 -2.15 -5.50 -8.44
CA PHE A 68 -1.86 -4.25 -9.12
C PHE A 68 -2.85 -3.98 -10.25
N ILE A 69 -3.10 -2.70 -10.49
CA ILE A 69 -3.65 -2.17 -11.74
C ILE A 69 -2.48 -1.51 -12.47
N LEU A 70 -2.21 -1.93 -13.70
CA LEU A 70 -1.05 -1.52 -14.49
C LEU A 70 -1.48 -0.71 -15.71
N ASN A 71 -0.57 0.15 -16.19
CA ASN A 71 -0.65 0.71 -17.52
C ASN A 71 -0.08 -0.28 -18.57
N ALA A 72 -0.17 0.10 -19.85
CA ALA A 72 0.30 -0.75 -20.95
C ALA A 72 1.82 -1.01 -20.92
N LEU A 73 2.60 -0.17 -20.24
CA LEU A 73 4.05 -0.31 -20.06
C LEU A 73 4.42 -1.19 -18.86
N GLY A 74 3.44 -1.74 -18.13
CA GLY A 74 3.68 -2.57 -16.96
C GLY A 74 4.03 -1.79 -15.69
N ASN A 75 3.89 -0.47 -15.72
CA ASN A 75 4.07 0.37 -14.53
C ASN A 75 2.79 0.37 -13.67
N VAL A 76 2.97 0.47 -12.38
CA VAL A 76 1.87 0.47 -11.42
C VAL A 76 1.11 1.80 -11.52
N MET A 77 -0.20 1.71 -11.72
CA MET A 77 -1.14 2.82 -11.64
C MET A 77 -1.78 2.87 -10.25
N ASP A 78 -2.11 1.69 -9.68
CA ASP A 78 -2.72 1.60 -8.36
C ASP A 78 -2.54 0.19 -7.75
N ILE A 79 -2.77 0.09 -6.44
CA ILE A 79 -2.95 -1.17 -5.74
C ILE A 79 -4.44 -1.37 -5.49
N ALA A 80 -4.92 -2.54 -5.82
CA ALA A 80 -6.27 -2.96 -5.57
C ALA A 80 -6.34 -4.06 -4.50
N PHE A 81 -7.30 -3.98 -3.60
CA PHE A 81 -7.66 -5.07 -2.68
C PHE A 81 -8.88 -5.78 -3.26
N VAL A 82 -8.69 -7.01 -3.67
CA VAL A 82 -9.70 -7.81 -4.39
C VAL A 82 -10.28 -8.84 -3.45
N THR A 83 -11.57 -8.79 -3.23
CA THR A 83 -12.31 -9.68 -2.31
C THR A 83 -13.36 -10.45 -3.08
N HIS A 84 -13.36 -11.79 -2.94
CA HIS A 84 -14.46 -12.64 -3.38
C HIS A 84 -15.49 -12.71 -2.26
N LEU A 85 -16.62 -12.04 -2.41
CA LEU A 85 -17.69 -12.00 -1.41
C LEU A 85 -18.36 -13.38 -1.27
N LYS A 86 -18.99 -13.64 -0.10
CA LYS A 86 -19.53 -14.98 0.24
C LYS A 86 -20.94 -15.24 -0.26
N ASP A 87 -21.61 -14.22 -0.80
CA ASP A 87 -23.01 -14.24 -1.15
C ASP A 87 -23.31 -14.84 -2.54
N ALA A 88 -22.33 -14.85 -3.46
CA ALA A 88 -22.48 -15.40 -4.79
C ALA A 88 -21.16 -15.86 -5.41
N ASP A 89 -21.23 -16.75 -6.40
CA ASP A 89 -20.06 -17.39 -7.03
C ASP A 89 -19.20 -16.42 -7.89
N GLU A 90 -19.77 -15.34 -8.39
CA GLU A 90 -19.07 -14.36 -9.24
C GLU A 90 -19.16 -12.94 -8.67
N HIS A 91 -19.30 -12.78 -7.36
CA HIS A 91 -19.41 -11.49 -6.70
C HIS A 91 -18.07 -11.04 -6.11
N TYR A 92 -17.48 -10.01 -6.72
CA TYR A 92 -16.19 -9.47 -6.32
C TYR A 92 -16.28 -8.00 -5.98
N ARG A 93 -15.65 -7.62 -4.87
CA ARG A 93 -15.40 -6.23 -4.49
C ARG A 93 -13.94 -5.90 -4.74
N VAL A 94 -13.68 -4.73 -5.33
CA VAL A 94 -12.33 -4.23 -5.61
C VAL A 94 -12.22 -2.81 -5.10
N SER A 95 -11.30 -2.58 -4.18
CA SER A 95 -11.06 -1.26 -3.59
C SER A 95 -9.66 -0.76 -3.97
N PHE A 96 -9.53 0.51 -4.36
CA PHE A 96 -8.30 1.15 -4.83
C PHE A 96 -8.27 2.64 -4.45
N HIS A 97 -7.14 3.33 -4.70
CA HIS A 97 -6.80 4.57 -4.01
C HIS A 97 -7.15 5.85 -4.79
N THR A 98 -7.18 5.82 -6.13
CA THR A 98 -7.16 7.06 -6.92
C THR A 98 -8.35 7.22 -7.88
N ALA A 99 -8.79 8.48 -8.09
CA ALA A 99 -9.81 8.83 -9.08
C ALA A 99 -9.34 8.51 -10.52
N GLU A 100 -8.03 8.63 -10.79
CA GLU A 100 -7.45 8.29 -12.09
C GLU A 100 -7.67 6.81 -12.41
N THR A 101 -7.47 5.94 -11.43
CA THR A 101 -7.75 4.51 -11.58
C THR A 101 -9.22 4.24 -11.83
N LEU A 102 -10.14 4.93 -11.15
CA LEU A 102 -11.58 4.79 -11.42
C LEU A 102 -11.91 5.18 -12.88
N ALA A 103 -11.34 6.29 -13.36
CA ALA A 103 -11.53 6.72 -14.74
C ALA A 103 -10.98 5.67 -15.74
N TRP A 104 -9.83 5.06 -15.43
CA TRP A 104 -9.25 3.97 -16.21
C TRP A 104 -10.14 2.72 -16.22
N VAL A 105 -10.67 2.31 -15.07
CA VAL A 105 -11.63 1.21 -14.97
C VAL A 105 -12.85 1.44 -15.85
N HIS A 106 -13.43 2.64 -15.84
CA HIS A 106 -14.55 3.01 -16.72
C HIS A 106 -14.20 2.90 -18.20
N GLN A 107 -12.99 3.31 -18.62
CA GLN A 107 -12.56 3.18 -20.03
C GLN A 107 -12.43 1.72 -20.45
N VAL A 108 -11.83 0.88 -19.59
CA VAL A 108 -11.68 -0.56 -19.90
C VAL A 108 -13.02 -1.26 -19.87
N ALA A 109 -13.92 -0.94 -18.94
CA ALA A 109 -15.26 -1.52 -18.84
C ALA A 109 -16.08 -1.34 -20.13
N LYS A 110 -16.02 -0.16 -20.76
CA LYS A 110 -16.66 0.10 -22.04
C LYS A 110 -16.20 -0.86 -23.16
N ALA A 111 -14.91 -1.24 -23.14
CA ALA A 111 -14.37 -2.15 -24.13
C ALA A 111 -14.84 -3.61 -23.95
N PHE A 112 -15.34 -3.96 -22.76
CA PHE A 112 -15.83 -5.29 -22.39
C PHE A 112 -17.36 -5.36 -22.32
N ASP A 113 -18.05 -4.24 -22.55
CA ASP A 113 -19.51 -4.13 -22.30
C ASP A 113 -19.86 -4.61 -20.88
N ALA A 114 -19.02 -4.25 -19.92
CA ALA A 114 -19.12 -4.67 -18.53
C ALA A 114 -19.70 -3.53 -17.67
N GLU A 115 -20.61 -3.90 -16.78
CA GLU A 115 -21.16 -3.00 -15.78
C GLU A 115 -20.58 -3.30 -14.41
N PHE A 116 -20.50 -2.30 -13.56
CA PHE A 116 -20.13 -2.41 -12.16
C PHE A 116 -20.88 -1.36 -11.33
N THR A 117 -21.04 -1.63 -10.04
CA THR A 117 -21.57 -0.67 -9.08
C THR A 117 -20.44 -0.03 -8.29
N THR A 118 -20.70 1.16 -7.74
CA THR A 118 -19.77 1.90 -6.86
C THR A 118 -20.42 2.12 -5.51
N PRO A 119 -20.34 1.14 -4.59
CA PRO A 119 -20.95 1.29 -3.27
C PRO A 119 -20.22 2.38 -2.48
N ALA A 120 -20.98 3.16 -1.70
CA ALA A 120 -20.46 4.17 -0.79
C ALA A 120 -19.87 3.50 0.46
N VAL A 121 -18.62 3.04 0.35
CA VAL A 121 -17.92 2.33 1.41
C VAL A 121 -16.88 3.23 2.05
N THR A 122 -16.92 3.36 3.38
CA THR A 122 -15.85 3.97 4.13
C THR A 122 -14.81 2.90 4.50
N SER A 123 -13.55 3.20 4.26
CA SER A 123 -12.42 2.32 4.54
C SER A 123 -11.57 2.87 5.69
N VAL A 124 -11.11 1.98 6.56
CA VAL A 124 -10.20 2.26 7.67
C VAL A 124 -9.07 1.26 7.67
N ARG A 125 -7.84 1.71 7.82
CA ARG A 125 -6.69 0.83 7.91
C ARG A 125 -6.22 0.66 9.34
N VAL A 126 -5.89 -0.58 9.73
CA VAL A 126 -5.55 -0.93 11.12
C VAL A 126 -4.22 -1.68 11.14
N TRP A 127 -3.32 -1.26 12.05
CA TRP A 127 -2.03 -1.88 12.31
C TRP A 127 -1.87 -2.20 13.81
N GLY A 128 -0.83 -2.94 14.13
CA GLY A 128 -0.40 -3.23 15.50
C GLY A 128 -0.53 -4.70 15.87
N LYS A 129 0.10 -5.08 16.98
CA LYS A 129 0.15 -6.49 17.42
C LYS A 129 -1.21 -7.07 17.77
N GLN A 130 -2.17 -6.24 18.18
CA GLN A 130 -3.51 -6.69 18.58
C GLN A 130 -4.40 -7.08 17.39
N ILE A 131 -4.03 -6.75 16.13
CA ILE A 131 -4.79 -7.23 14.97
C ILE A 131 -4.89 -8.76 14.91
N ALA A 132 -3.92 -9.48 15.47
CA ALA A 132 -3.97 -10.94 15.57
C ALA A 132 -5.16 -11.44 16.40
N GLN A 133 -5.66 -10.63 17.35
CA GLN A 133 -6.82 -10.97 18.19
C GLN A 133 -8.14 -10.92 17.40
N MET A 134 -8.19 -10.29 16.23
CA MET A 134 -9.37 -10.30 15.36
C MET A 134 -9.62 -11.69 14.75
N GLY A 135 -8.68 -12.62 14.90
CA GLY A 135 -8.83 -14.02 14.46
C GLY A 135 -8.94 -14.16 12.93
N LEU A 136 -8.31 -13.25 12.20
CA LEU A 136 -8.19 -13.29 10.74
C LEU A 136 -6.83 -13.87 10.36
N ILE A 137 -6.84 -14.81 9.43
CA ILE A 137 -5.61 -15.27 8.77
C ILE A 137 -5.30 -14.37 7.56
N PRO A 138 -4.01 -14.24 7.16
CA PRO A 138 -3.64 -13.48 5.97
C PRO A 138 -4.44 -13.88 4.73
N ASN A 139 -4.84 -12.90 3.94
CA ASN A 139 -5.66 -13.05 2.74
C ASN A 139 -7.09 -13.59 2.97
N ALA A 140 -7.61 -13.49 4.18
CA ALA A 140 -8.99 -13.83 4.50
C ALA A 140 -9.85 -12.60 4.76
N MET A 141 -11.15 -12.77 4.56
CA MET A 141 -12.15 -11.80 4.99
C MET A 141 -13.06 -12.38 6.09
N LYS A 142 -13.56 -11.51 6.95
CA LYS A 142 -14.52 -11.83 7.98
C LYS A 142 -15.41 -10.63 8.25
N THR A 143 -16.70 -10.86 8.45
CA THR A 143 -17.57 -9.82 9.01
C THR A 143 -17.39 -9.79 10.53
N ILE A 144 -17.12 -8.62 11.07
CA ILE A 144 -17.01 -8.36 12.51
C ILE A 144 -18.03 -7.32 12.93
N LYS A 145 -18.38 -7.25 14.22
CA LYS A 145 -19.16 -6.15 14.76
C LYS A 145 -18.24 -5.05 15.27
N VAL A 146 -18.54 -3.81 14.85
CA VAL A 146 -17.96 -2.59 15.42
C VAL A 146 -19.15 -1.73 15.87
N GLY A 147 -19.35 -1.62 17.18
CA GLY A 147 -20.63 -1.15 17.70
C GLY A 147 -21.78 -2.03 17.19
N GLU A 148 -22.79 -1.41 16.59
CA GLU A 148 -23.95 -2.11 15.99
C GLU A 148 -23.76 -2.46 14.50
N THR A 149 -22.67 -1.98 13.87
CA THR A 149 -22.46 -2.10 12.42
C THR A 149 -21.71 -3.39 12.08
N ASP A 150 -22.16 -4.06 11.02
CA ASP A 150 -21.42 -5.16 10.39
C ASP A 150 -20.34 -4.58 9.49
N VAL A 151 -19.08 -4.82 9.87
CA VAL A 151 -17.89 -4.31 9.19
C VAL A 151 -17.14 -5.46 8.54
N LEU A 152 -16.82 -5.31 7.28
CA LEU A 152 -15.99 -6.28 6.55
C LEU A 152 -14.52 -6.03 6.90
N ALA A 153 -13.88 -6.99 7.54
CA ALA A 153 -12.47 -6.98 7.88
C ALA A 153 -11.68 -7.83 6.87
N LEU A 154 -10.73 -7.22 6.18
CA LEU A 154 -9.90 -7.82 5.13
C LEU A 154 -8.45 -7.85 5.61
N HIS A 155 -7.86 -9.04 5.78
CA HIS A 155 -6.45 -9.15 6.14
C HIS A 155 -5.59 -9.09 4.87
N THR A 156 -4.92 -7.97 4.67
CA THR A 156 -4.17 -7.67 3.44
C THR A 156 -2.74 -8.23 3.41
N GLY A 157 -2.34 -8.93 4.49
CA GLY A 157 -1.01 -9.54 4.66
C GLY A 157 -0.17 -8.80 5.71
N GLU A 158 -0.18 -7.49 5.71
CA GLU A 158 0.60 -6.65 6.64
C GLU A 158 -0.29 -5.86 7.62
N SER A 159 -1.55 -5.61 7.24
CA SER A 159 -2.55 -4.86 8.03
C SER A 159 -3.94 -5.41 7.82
N ILE A 160 -4.93 -4.80 8.48
CA ILE A 160 -6.35 -5.08 8.24
C ILE A 160 -6.98 -3.83 7.63
N LEU A 161 -7.70 -4.04 6.53
CA LEU A 161 -8.60 -3.05 5.94
C LEU A 161 -10.02 -3.33 6.43
N LEU A 162 -10.61 -2.39 7.13
CA LEU A 162 -12.00 -2.42 7.58
C LEU A 162 -12.87 -1.63 6.60
N GLN A 163 -14.02 -2.16 6.24
CA GLN A 163 -14.92 -1.54 5.28
C GLN A 163 -16.40 -1.73 5.67
N ALA A 164 -17.16 -0.63 5.69
CA ALA A 164 -18.60 -0.64 5.81
C ALA A 164 -19.24 0.57 5.14
N GLU A 165 -20.54 0.55 4.94
CA GLU A 165 -21.32 1.69 4.48
C GLU A 165 -21.40 2.76 5.58
N GLY A 166 -21.32 4.04 5.17
CA GLY A 166 -21.30 5.17 6.09
C GLY A 166 -20.03 5.26 6.92
N ALA A 167 -19.98 6.20 7.87
CA ALA A 167 -18.79 6.46 8.70
C ALA A 167 -19.06 6.37 10.21
N ASP A 168 -20.30 6.28 10.66
CA ASP A 168 -20.67 6.36 12.08
C ASP A 168 -20.06 5.25 12.93
N TRP A 169 -19.77 4.09 12.32
CA TRP A 169 -19.16 2.94 12.97
C TRP A 169 -17.70 3.20 13.43
N ILE A 170 -17.04 4.21 12.83
CA ILE A 170 -15.65 4.55 13.16
C ILE A 170 -15.53 5.04 14.60
N GLU A 171 -16.53 5.73 15.13
CA GLU A 171 -16.53 6.22 16.52
C GLU A 171 -16.53 5.08 17.55
N ALA A 172 -16.96 3.89 17.15
CA ALA A 172 -16.96 2.70 18.01
C ALA A 172 -15.67 1.84 17.86
N LEU A 173 -14.71 2.26 17.03
CA LEU A 173 -13.43 1.56 16.92
C LEU A 173 -12.62 1.73 18.20
N GLU A 174 -12.12 0.61 18.70
CA GLU A 174 -11.11 0.60 19.75
C GLU A 174 -9.73 0.84 19.14
N GLY A 175 -8.81 1.41 19.94
CA GLY A 175 -7.44 1.68 19.53
C GLY A 175 -7.13 3.17 19.37
N GLU A 176 -5.91 3.46 18.95
CA GLU A 176 -5.41 4.83 18.81
C GLU A 176 -5.71 5.35 17.39
N ARG A 177 -6.40 6.48 17.28
CA ARG A 177 -6.56 7.15 15.99
C ARG A 177 -5.24 7.79 15.58
N LEU A 178 -4.70 7.36 14.45
CA LEU A 178 -3.42 7.82 13.93
C LEU A 178 -3.60 9.06 13.07
N ASP A 179 -2.63 9.98 13.17
CA ASP A 179 -2.41 10.97 12.13
C ASP A 179 -1.75 10.32 10.90
N TRP A 180 -1.65 11.08 9.82
CA TRP A 180 -1.06 10.60 8.58
C TRP A 180 0.41 10.16 8.74
N ILE A 181 1.19 10.87 9.57
CA ILE A 181 2.62 10.60 9.78
C ILE A 181 2.82 9.25 10.48
N ALA A 182 2.07 9.01 11.56
CA ALA A 182 2.14 7.75 12.31
C ALA A 182 1.65 6.57 11.45
N ALA A 183 0.55 6.74 10.72
CA ALA A 183 0.02 5.73 9.82
C ALA A 183 0.99 5.39 8.68
N ASN A 184 1.58 6.41 8.03
CA ASN A 184 2.60 6.23 7.00
C ASN A 184 3.85 5.52 7.57
N THR A 185 4.28 5.87 8.79
CA THR A 185 5.39 5.19 9.48
C THR A 185 5.10 3.71 9.68
N LEU A 186 3.91 3.36 10.21
CA LEU A 186 3.52 1.97 10.41
C LEU A 186 3.44 1.19 9.09
N SER A 187 2.93 1.80 8.04
CA SER A 187 2.90 1.22 6.70
C SER A 187 4.32 0.91 6.18
N ILE A 188 5.30 1.79 6.42
CA ILE A 188 6.71 1.53 6.07
C ILE A 188 7.26 0.36 6.89
N VAL A 189 7.06 0.37 8.20
CA VAL A 189 7.55 -0.69 9.11
C VAL A 189 6.95 -2.05 8.76
N ALA A 190 5.69 -2.08 8.40
CA ALA A 190 5.00 -3.29 7.95
C ALA A 190 5.45 -3.76 6.55
N GLY A 191 6.30 -3.01 5.85
CA GLY A 191 6.74 -3.33 4.49
C GLY A 191 5.64 -3.19 3.44
N GLU A 192 4.60 -2.41 3.75
CA GLU A 192 3.51 -2.17 2.83
C GLU A 192 3.94 -1.27 1.67
N THR A 193 3.42 -1.58 0.50
CA THR A 193 3.48 -0.71 -0.67
C THR A 193 2.24 0.18 -0.66
N ASN A 194 2.42 1.48 -0.78
CA ASN A 194 1.32 2.44 -0.87
C ASN A 194 1.46 3.37 -2.10
N ALA A 195 0.47 4.25 -2.32
CA ALA A 195 0.43 5.05 -3.53
C ALA A 195 1.68 5.92 -3.74
N ILE A 196 2.32 6.42 -2.69
CA ILE A 196 3.52 7.25 -2.81
C ILE A 196 4.69 6.47 -3.44
N ASP A 197 4.78 5.15 -3.20
CA ASP A 197 5.86 4.32 -3.75
C ASP A 197 5.83 4.23 -5.28
N TRP A 198 4.71 4.54 -5.94
CA TRP A 198 4.58 4.49 -7.40
C TRP A 198 4.06 5.77 -8.07
N MET A 199 3.64 6.80 -7.32
CA MET A 199 3.09 8.06 -7.88
C MET A 199 4.08 8.82 -8.80
N THR A 200 5.36 8.45 -8.80
CA THR A 200 6.34 8.94 -9.77
C THR A 200 6.13 8.39 -11.18
N GLY A 201 5.22 7.41 -11.34
CA GLY A 201 4.75 6.92 -12.64
C GLY A 201 5.57 5.80 -13.27
N ASP A 202 6.73 5.44 -12.73
CA ASP A 202 7.67 4.55 -13.41
C ASP A 202 7.96 3.23 -12.66
N MET A 203 7.33 3.00 -11.50
CA MET A 203 7.57 1.80 -10.73
C MET A 203 6.83 0.58 -11.27
N THR A 204 7.53 -0.54 -11.30
CA THR A 204 6.98 -1.85 -11.67
C THR A 204 6.73 -2.72 -10.44
N PRO A 205 5.82 -3.72 -10.49
CA PRO A 205 5.61 -4.66 -9.41
C PRO A 205 6.89 -5.38 -8.94
N VAL A 206 7.82 -5.62 -9.88
CA VAL A 206 9.09 -6.31 -9.60
C VAL A 206 10.05 -5.42 -8.81
N GLN A 207 10.13 -4.13 -9.13
CA GLN A 207 10.90 -3.16 -8.34
C GLN A 207 10.33 -3.01 -6.93
N LEU A 208 9.01 -3.02 -6.79
CA LEU A 208 8.33 -2.98 -5.48
C LEU A 208 8.50 -4.26 -4.65
N GLY A 209 9.15 -5.31 -5.20
CA GLY A 209 9.36 -6.57 -4.49
C GLY A 209 8.09 -7.41 -4.31
N LYS A 210 7.01 -7.10 -5.02
CA LYS A 210 5.68 -7.73 -4.85
C LYS A 210 5.35 -8.70 -6.00
N THR A 211 6.31 -9.50 -6.44
CA THR A 211 6.10 -10.51 -7.51
C THR A 211 5.05 -11.57 -7.15
N ALA A 212 4.83 -11.83 -5.86
CA ALA A 212 3.77 -12.74 -5.38
C ALA A 212 2.33 -12.25 -5.70
N TRP A 213 2.17 -10.97 -6.08
CA TRP A 213 0.88 -10.40 -6.52
C TRP A 213 0.68 -10.50 -8.04
N LEU A 214 1.56 -11.22 -8.73
CA LEU A 214 1.50 -11.46 -10.17
C LEU A 214 1.12 -12.92 -10.42
N ASP A 215 0.02 -13.13 -11.14
CA ASP A 215 -0.42 -14.48 -11.50
C ASP A 215 -0.24 -14.70 -13.00
N PHE A 216 0.73 -15.54 -13.36
CA PHE A 216 1.04 -15.95 -14.72
C PHE A 216 0.64 -17.41 -15.00
N THR A 217 -0.08 -18.08 -14.09
CA THR A 217 -0.41 -19.50 -14.16
C THR A 217 -1.29 -19.83 -15.36
N ASP A 218 -2.25 -18.97 -15.71
CA ASP A 218 -3.02 -19.09 -16.94
C ASP A 218 -2.30 -18.41 -18.10
N ALA A 219 -1.70 -19.21 -19.00
CA ALA A 219 -0.97 -18.72 -20.17
C ALA A 219 -1.85 -17.92 -21.16
N TYR A 220 -3.15 -18.16 -21.18
CA TYR A 220 -4.10 -17.52 -22.09
C TYR A 220 -4.72 -16.25 -21.50
N ARG A 221 -4.59 -16.05 -20.20
CA ARG A 221 -5.05 -14.84 -19.57
C ARG A 221 -4.15 -13.66 -19.93
N ILE A 222 -4.73 -12.59 -20.46
CA ILE A 222 -4.01 -11.37 -20.81
C ILE A 222 -4.53 -10.24 -19.93
N PHE A 223 -3.72 -9.78 -18.96
CA PHE A 223 -3.96 -8.53 -18.26
C PHE A 223 -3.11 -7.40 -18.85
N ILE A 224 -3.53 -6.16 -18.63
CA ILE A 224 -2.81 -4.98 -19.14
C ILE A 224 -1.40 -4.94 -18.55
N GLY A 225 -0.38 -4.72 -19.39
CA GLY A 225 1.02 -4.70 -18.97
C GLY A 225 1.68 -6.07 -18.79
N ARG A 226 0.97 -7.20 -18.97
CA ARG A 226 1.48 -8.56 -18.70
C ARG A 226 2.83 -8.85 -19.34
N ALA A 227 2.99 -8.60 -20.64
CA ALA A 227 4.18 -9.03 -21.38
C ALA A 227 5.47 -8.43 -20.79
N LEU A 228 5.47 -7.14 -20.47
CA LEU A 228 6.61 -6.47 -19.84
C LEU A 228 6.81 -6.91 -18.40
N THR A 229 5.73 -7.04 -17.63
CA THR A 229 5.80 -7.47 -16.23
C THR A 229 6.33 -8.91 -16.11
N GLU A 230 5.91 -9.82 -17.01
CA GLU A 230 6.39 -11.20 -17.06
C GLU A 230 7.89 -11.26 -17.43
N ALA A 231 8.32 -10.44 -18.39
CA ALA A 231 9.73 -10.32 -18.74
C ALA A 231 10.56 -9.81 -17.57
N LEU A 232 10.10 -8.77 -16.87
CA LEU A 232 10.78 -8.23 -15.67
C LEU A 232 10.79 -9.23 -14.51
N ALA A 233 9.71 -9.96 -14.29
CA ALA A 233 9.65 -11.00 -13.27
C ALA A 233 10.67 -12.14 -13.53
N LYS A 234 10.91 -12.45 -14.82
CA LYS A 234 11.87 -13.48 -15.23
C LYS A 234 13.32 -13.00 -15.18
N HIS A 235 13.60 -11.77 -15.60
CA HIS A 235 14.97 -11.25 -15.74
C HIS A 235 15.42 -10.38 -14.56
N GLY A 236 14.48 -9.94 -13.72
CA GLY A 236 14.73 -9.01 -12.62
C GLY A 236 14.79 -7.55 -13.07
N THR A 237 15.00 -6.68 -12.10
CA THR A 237 15.22 -5.24 -12.26
C THR A 237 16.58 -4.87 -11.67
N PRO A 238 17.25 -3.80 -12.15
CA PRO A 238 18.54 -3.37 -11.61
C PRO A 238 18.42 -2.82 -10.18
N THR A 239 17.27 -2.27 -9.83
CA THR A 239 16.96 -1.68 -8.52
C THR A 239 15.83 -2.43 -7.83
N ALA A 240 15.67 -2.21 -6.54
CA ALA A 240 14.55 -2.72 -5.75
C ALA A 240 14.18 -1.73 -4.64
N MET A 241 12.87 -1.56 -4.42
CA MET A 241 12.35 -0.78 -3.31
C MET A 241 12.69 -1.46 -1.99
N THR A 242 13.41 -0.73 -1.14
CA THR A 242 14.00 -1.23 0.09
C THR A 242 13.63 -0.32 1.25
N THR A 243 13.49 -0.88 2.45
CA THR A 243 13.36 -0.10 3.68
C THR A 243 14.75 0.09 4.28
N VAL A 244 15.07 1.32 4.64
CA VAL A 244 16.31 1.66 5.37
C VAL A 244 15.95 2.35 6.68
N ALA A 245 16.81 2.23 7.67
CA ALA A 245 16.65 2.86 8.97
C ALA A 245 17.93 3.63 9.33
N CYS A 246 17.75 4.85 9.81
CA CYS A 246 18.83 5.72 10.28
C CYS A 246 18.54 6.13 11.72
N GLU A 247 19.48 5.90 12.63
CA GLU A 247 19.44 6.50 13.96
C GLU A 247 19.98 7.90 13.88
N VAL A 248 19.14 8.88 14.19
CA VAL A 248 19.47 10.31 14.02
C VAL A 248 19.09 11.07 15.28
N GLU A 249 20.06 11.76 15.88
CA GLU A 249 19.76 12.69 16.96
C GLU A 249 18.93 13.87 16.42
N GLY A 250 17.80 14.17 17.06
CA GLY A 250 16.86 15.17 16.56
C GLY A 250 16.04 14.74 15.35
N ALA A 251 15.82 13.44 15.13
CA ALA A 251 15.06 12.88 14.02
C ALA A 251 13.68 13.55 13.80
N ALA A 252 13.00 13.93 14.87
CA ALA A 252 11.71 14.63 14.80
C ALA A 252 11.81 15.99 14.10
N THR A 253 12.81 16.78 14.44
CA THR A 253 13.02 18.11 13.83
C THR A 253 13.31 17.98 12.34
N LEU A 254 14.16 17.01 11.95
CA LEU A 254 14.45 16.73 10.54
C LEU A 254 13.21 16.29 9.78
N PHE A 255 12.34 15.53 10.43
CA PHE A 255 11.07 15.09 9.83
C PHE A 255 10.10 16.26 9.63
N GLU A 256 9.98 17.18 10.57
CA GLU A 256 9.11 18.37 10.51
C GLU A 256 9.54 19.35 9.42
N GLU A 257 10.82 19.39 9.06
CA GLU A 257 11.34 20.20 7.95
C GLU A 257 10.89 19.71 6.57
N GLY A 258 10.28 18.51 6.48
CA GLY A 258 9.62 17.98 5.28
C GLY A 258 10.56 17.66 4.13
N VAL A 259 11.86 17.60 4.37
CA VAL A 259 12.86 17.36 3.34
C VAL A 259 13.02 15.87 3.10
N MET A 260 12.70 15.42 1.87
CA MET A 260 13.02 14.07 1.44
C MET A 260 14.47 13.97 1.03
N GLY A 261 15.24 13.14 1.73
CA GLY A 261 16.64 12.93 1.47
C GLY A 261 16.94 11.87 0.40
N GLY A 262 18.19 11.46 0.36
CA GLY A 262 18.67 10.42 -0.54
C GLY A 262 19.86 9.66 0.00
N VAL A 263 20.23 8.61 -0.71
CA VAL A 263 21.46 7.85 -0.48
C VAL A 263 22.55 8.36 -1.43
N TYR A 264 23.70 8.66 -0.87
CA TYR A 264 24.84 9.21 -1.56
C TYR A 264 26.09 8.34 -1.32
N THR A 265 27.04 8.39 -2.24
CA THR A 265 28.41 7.93 -1.98
C THR A 265 29.07 8.85 -0.96
N GLN A 266 30.20 8.41 -0.38
CA GLN A 266 31.00 9.27 0.50
C GLN A 266 31.60 10.47 -0.26
N ASP A 267 31.74 10.39 -1.57
CA ASP A 267 32.22 11.47 -2.45
C ASP A 267 31.11 12.46 -2.85
N GLY A 268 29.84 12.20 -2.47
CA GLY A 268 28.71 13.09 -2.66
C GLY A 268 27.89 12.84 -3.93
N ASP A 269 28.09 11.73 -4.62
CA ASP A 269 27.29 11.35 -5.78
C ASP A 269 25.95 10.75 -5.32
N LEU A 270 24.82 11.26 -5.84
CA LEU A 270 23.49 10.73 -5.54
C LEU A 270 23.32 9.35 -6.18
N ILE A 271 23.02 8.34 -5.35
CA ILE A 271 22.71 6.97 -5.77
C ILE A 271 21.21 6.76 -5.95
N ALA A 272 20.42 7.19 -4.95
CA ALA A 272 18.97 6.98 -4.94
C ALA A 272 18.27 8.07 -4.12
N LYS A 273 17.04 8.40 -4.54
CA LYS A 273 16.15 9.31 -3.82
C LYS A 273 15.25 8.55 -2.88
N THR A 274 14.88 9.20 -1.77
CA THR A 274 13.87 8.70 -0.84
C THR A 274 12.48 8.92 -1.43
N TYR A 275 11.62 7.91 -1.36
CA TYR A 275 10.22 8.00 -1.77
C TYR A 275 9.30 8.33 -0.59
N ARG A 276 9.52 7.70 0.54
CA ARG A 276 8.77 7.92 1.77
C ARG A 276 9.68 7.96 2.98
N ILE A 277 9.32 8.78 3.94
CA ILE A 277 9.96 8.85 5.26
C ILE A 277 8.91 8.65 6.34
N GLY A 278 9.28 7.93 7.38
CA GLY A 278 8.53 7.76 8.61
C GLY A 278 9.43 7.95 9.83
N LEU A 279 8.82 8.07 10.99
CA LEU A 279 9.52 8.25 12.26
C LEU A 279 9.02 7.24 13.30
N MET A 280 9.91 6.35 13.77
CA MET A 280 9.62 5.38 14.84
C MET A 280 10.49 5.70 16.06
N GLY A 281 9.90 6.32 17.07
CA GLY A 281 10.68 6.88 18.19
C GLY A 281 11.69 7.92 17.67
N ASN A 282 12.97 7.65 17.81
CA ASN A 282 14.07 8.50 17.31
C ASN A 282 14.72 7.94 16.02
N THR A 283 14.14 6.94 15.40
CA THR A 283 14.68 6.31 14.19
C THR A 283 13.92 6.81 12.98
N LEU A 284 14.63 7.42 12.03
CA LEU A 284 14.09 7.68 10.68
C LEU A 284 14.05 6.37 9.91
N ILE A 285 12.92 6.12 9.28
CA ILE A 285 12.70 4.95 8.42
C ILE A 285 12.31 5.48 7.04
N ALA A 286 12.99 4.98 5.99
CA ALA A 286 12.75 5.46 4.64
C ALA A 286 12.53 4.31 3.65
N ARG A 287 11.71 4.57 2.63
CA ARG A 287 11.56 3.71 1.44
C ARG A 287 12.36 4.30 0.30
N ILE A 288 13.27 3.50 -0.25
CA ILE A 288 14.25 3.93 -1.24
C ILE A 288 14.39 2.84 -2.33
N ASP A 289 14.45 3.22 -3.60
CA ASP A 289 14.72 2.30 -4.70
C ASP A 289 16.24 2.17 -4.91
N LEU A 290 16.85 1.17 -4.25
CA LEU A 290 18.30 0.97 -4.25
C LEU A 290 18.77 0.00 -5.34
N PRO A 291 19.97 0.22 -5.93
CA PRO A 291 20.65 -0.78 -6.73
C PRO A 291 20.88 -2.07 -5.92
N LYS A 292 20.54 -3.22 -6.52
CA LYS A 292 20.61 -4.52 -5.82
C LYS A 292 22.00 -4.95 -5.38
N ASN A 293 23.04 -4.43 -6.03
CA ASN A 293 24.43 -4.76 -5.76
C ASN A 293 25.17 -3.62 -5.05
N LEU A 294 24.45 -2.71 -4.40
CA LEU A 294 25.04 -1.58 -3.70
C LEU A 294 25.81 -2.06 -2.46
N ASP A 295 27.05 -1.61 -2.33
CA ASP A 295 27.81 -1.72 -1.07
C ASP A 295 27.37 -0.58 -0.13
N THR A 296 26.46 -0.90 0.77
CA THR A 296 25.85 0.08 1.68
C THR A 296 26.83 0.63 2.71
N ASP A 297 27.94 -0.06 2.98
CA ASP A 297 28.98 0.42 3.93
C ASP A 297 29.73 1.64 3.40
N GLN A 298 29.70 1.85 2.07
CA GLN A 298 30.33 3.00 1.42
C GLN A 298 29.33 4.15 1.14
N CYS A 299 28.12 4.05 1.67
CA CYS A 299 27.06 4.98 1.40
C CYS A 299 26.57 5.64 2.68
N VAL A 300 25.98 6.83 2.55
CA VAL A 300 25.35 7.58 3.62
C VAL A 300 23.98 8.09 3.17
N TRP A 301 23.06 8.23 4.10
CA TRP A 301 21.81 8.93 3.87
C TRP A 301 21.96 10.39 4.30
N VAL A 302 21.45 11.30 3.49
CA VAL A 302 21.47 12.74 3.75
C VAL A 302 20.05 13.29 3.62
N ASN A 303 19.64 14.12 4.57
CA ASN A 303 18.38 14.84 4.52
C ASN A 303 18.56 16.09 3.66
N GLY A 304 18.05 16.06 2.42
CA GLY A 304 18.16 17.18 1.49
C GLY A 304 18.27 16.74 0.02
N GLU A 305 18.10 17.69 -0.88
CA GLU A 305 18.19 17.44 -2.33
C GLU A 305 19.63 17.34 -2.82
N THR A 306 20.58 17.83 -2.03
CA THR A 306 22.01 17.83 -2.37
C THR A 306 22.82 17.29 -1.21
N PHE A 307 23.98 16.73 -1.52
CA PHE A 307 24.91 16.25 -0.49
C PHE A 307 25.29 17.36 0.49
N SER A 308 25.07 17.14 1.76
CA SER A 308 25.36 18.10 2.84
C SER A 308 25.66 17.36 4.14
N GLN A 309 26.19 18.07 5.12
CA GLN A 309 26.34 17.58 6.48
C GLN A 309 25.17 18.07 7.36
N PRO A 310 24.66 17.24 8.29
CA PRO A 310 25.16 15.92 8.66
C PRO A 310 24.73 14.81 7.68
N ALA A 311 25.60 13.81 7.54
CA ALA A 311 25.36 12.59 6.78
C ALA A 311 25.29 11.38 7.75
N TYR A 312 24.36 10.48 7.54
CA TYR A 312 24.02 9.42 8.49
C TYR A 312 24.28 8.03 7.89
N ARG A 313 24.80 7.12 8.71
CA ARG A 313 24.80 5.70 8.36
C ARG A 313 23.38 5.16 8.41
N PHE A 314 23.08 4.20 7.56
CA PHE A 314 21.79 3.54 7.52
C PHE A 314 21.95 2.02 7.45
N GLU A 315 20.92 1.32 7.89
CA GLU A 315 20.79 -0.12 7.79
C GLU A 315 19.65 -0.48 6.84
N VAL A 316 19.85 -1.52 6.02
CA VAL A 316 18.81 -2.10 5.17
C VAL A 316 17.99 -3.08 6.02
N ARG A 317 16.64 -2.99 5.98
CA ARG A 317 15.69 -3.82 6.73
C ARG A 317 14.77 -4.62 5.82
#